data_b09827a21632362c58e16d0597e54b06
#
_entry.id   b09827a21632362c58e16d0597e54b06
#
_cell.length_a   1.000
_cell.length_b   1.000
_cell.length_c   1.000
_cell.angle_alpha   90.00
_cell.angle_beta   90.00
_cell.angle_gamma   90.00
#
_symmetry.space_group_name_H-M   'P 1'
#
loop_
_entity.id
_entity.type
_entity.pdbx_description
1 polymer ?
#
loop_
_entity_poly.entity_id
_entity_poly.type
_entity_poly.pdbx_seq_one_letter_code
_entity_poly.pdbx_strand_id
1 'polypeptide(L)'
;MNQIIQLFFPFISSLIIASLIIPSWIQLCSKWNLFDRPDTRKHHTAIIPSLGGIGIFIAIMISIFLFGYNSQDTSFHSIAAAMLILFITGFFDDLTDLKARVKLNIQLLAALIVTYSGLRIQTLNGFAGVHELPILTQYGISIFIILFLVNAYNFIDGLDGLAATIGLIIFSIFTVLFHIHGEQAYAVLCVSVIGALLSFLYFNFNPARVFMGDTGSLVVGFLIAICTIKLFNIWLASPVVSFGPSLTIATIFILIFDLTRVVFIRLSNGISPFKADRSHLHHMICRQQFGHRGGTFIMAAFNILFIVLVLPLSKLRFITFLIFCFCLAILLMNSKVMSYVALLRNKITGAPESKMGVDR
;
A
#
# COMPACT_ATOMS: atom_id res chain seq x y z
N MET A 1 -25.47 16.40 -11.51
CA MET A 1 -24.92 16.62 -10.15
C MET A 1 -23.44 16.97 -10.30
N ASN A 2 -22.95 18.04 -9.62
CA ASN A 2 -21.56 18.47 -9.77
C ASN A 2 -20.61 17.28 -9.49
N GLN A 3 -19.63 17.03 -10.36
CA GLN A 3 -18.69 15.92 -10.22
C GLN A 3 -17.96 15.92 -8.87
N ILE A 4 -17.70 17.10 -8.29
CA ILE A 4 -17.11 17.24 -6.94
C ILE A 4 -18.05 16.67 -5.87
N ILE A 5 -19.37 16.89 -5.98
CA ILE A 5 -20.37 16.37 -5.04
C ILE A 5 -20.39 14.83 -5.05
N GLN A 6 -20.18 14.22 -6.23
CA GLN A 6 -20.12 12.75 -6.38
C GLN A 6 -18.93 12.12 -5.65
N LEU A 7 -17.83 12.83 -5.45
CA LEU A 7 -16.67 12.35 -4.70
C LEU A 7 -16.76 12.71 -3.20
N PHE A 8 -17.42 13.81 -2.87
CA PHE A 8 -17.53 14.28 -1.50
C PHE A 8 -18.32 13.34 -0.59
N PHE A 9 -19.50 12.89 -1.04
CA PHE A 9 -20.34 12.02 -0.21
C PHE A 9 -19.72 10.65 0.09
N PRO A 10 -19.12 9.92 -0.87
CA PRO A 10 -18.40 8.69 -0.56
C PRO A 10 -17.26 8.88 0.42
N PHE A 11 -16.49 9.95 0.28
CA PHE A 11 -15.41 10.32 1.20
C PHE A 11 -15.94 10.53 2.63
N ILE A 12 -16.95 11.40 2.79
CA ILE A 12 -17.52 11.74 4.11
C ILE A 12 -18.19 10.54 4.75
N SER A 13 -18.95 9.74 3.99
CA SER A 13 -19.61 8.56 4.51
C SER A 13 -18.60 7.56 5.06
N SER A 14 -17.54 7.27 4.30
CA SER A 14 -16.48 6.36 4.71
C SER A 14 -15.72 6.88 5.93
N LEU A 15 -15.41 8.18 5.97
CA LEU A 15 -14.76 8.83 7.10
C LEU A 15 -15.60 8.69 8.38
N ILE A 16 -16.90 9.01 8.31
CA ILE A 16 -17.81 8.92 9.46
C ILE A 16 -17.96 7.48 9.92
N ILE A 17 -18.22 6.54 9.01
CA ILE A 17 -18.42 5.12 9.35
C ILE A 17 -17.16 4.56 10.03
N ALA A 18 -15.97 4.79 9.49
CA ALA A 18 -14.72 4.37 10.10
C ALA A 18 -14.52 5.02 11.48
N SER A 19 -14.83 6.32 11.62
CA SER A 19 -14.70 7.07 12.88
C SER A 19 -15.64 6.57 13.99
N LEU A 20 -16.75 5.94 13.63
CA LEU A 20 -17.68 5.31 14.58
C LEU A 20 -17.27 3.87 14.92
N ILE A 21 -16.83 3.11 13.93
CA ILE A 21 -16.53 1.68 14.10
C ILE A 21 -15.19 1.48 14.83
N ILE A 22 -14.12 2.21 14.45
CA ILE A 22 -12.78 1.97 15.02
C ILE A 22 -12.74 2.13 16.52
N PRO A 23 -13.24 3.21 17.16
CA PRO A 23 -13.20 3.35 18.62
C PRO A 23 -14.09 2.31 19.33
N SER A 24 -15.25 1.98 18.74
CA SER A 24 -16.12 0.92 19.27
C SER A 24 -15.41 -0.43 19.25
N TRP A 25 -14.65 -0.70 18.19
CA TRP A 25 -13.88 -1.93 18.06
C TRP A 25 -12.70 -1.99 19.04
N ILE A 26 -11.97 -0.89 19.25
CA ILE A 26 -10.91 -0.80 20.27
C ILE A 26 -11.48 -1.17 21.66
N GLN A 27 -12.67 -0.65 22.02
CA GLN A 27 -13.31 -0.98 23.29
C GLN A 27 -13.72 -2.46 23.37
N LEU A 28 -14.21 -3.04 22.27
CA LEU A 28 -14.60 -4.44 22.21
C LEU A 28 -13.39 -5.37 22.34
N CYS A 29 -12.29 -5.07 21.65
CA CYS A 29 -11.03 -5.79 21.76
C CYS A 29 -10.50 -5.80 23.21
N SER A 30 -10.63 -4.67 23.91
CA SER A 30 -10.19 -4.59 25.32
C SER A 30 -11.05 -5.46 26.23
N LYS A 31 -12.37 -5.58 25.99
CA LYS A 31 -13.26 -6.47 26.75
C LYS A 31 -13.00 -7.96 26.51
N TRP A 32 -12.62 -8.32 25.29
CA TRP A 32 -12.40 -9.70 24.89
C TRP A 32 -10.95 -10.15 24.96
N ASN A 33 -10.04 -9.27 25.44
CA ASN A 33 -8.58 -9.52 25.48
C ASN A 33 -8.00 -9.92 24.12
N LEU A 34 -8.56 -9.38 23.04
CA LEU A 34 -8.06 -9.56 21.68
C LEU A 34 -6.94 -8.58 21.40
N PHE A 35 -5.78 -8.84 21.97
CA PHE A 35 -4.59 -7.99 21.82
C PHE A 35 -3.50 -8.73 21.08
N ASP A 36 -2.75 -7.99 20.30
CA ASP A 36 -1.48 -8.43 19.79
C ASP A 36 -0.47 -8.48 20.96
N ARG A 37 0.00 -9.67 21.30
CA ARG A 37 0.98 -9.85 22.38
C ARG A 37 2.35 -9.40 21.93
N PRO A 38 3.08 -8.64 22.76
CA PRO A 38 4.48 -8.29 22.46
C PRO A 38 5.29 -9.58 22.27
N ASP A 39 5.79 -9.79 21.05
CA ASP A 39 6.80 -10.81 20.76
C ASP A 39 8.17 -10.13 20.69
N THR A 40 9.25 -10.87 20.94
CA THR A 40 10.65 -10.39 20.83
C THR A 40 10.99 -9.79 19.47
N ARG A 41 10.14 -9.99 18.47
CA ARG A 41 10.25 -9.46 17.09
C ARG A 41 9.59 -8.08 16.91
N LYS A 42 8.70 -7.63 17.83
CA LYS A 42 7.90 -6.40 17.69
C LYS A 42 8.49 -5.26 18.51
N HIS A 43 8.40 -4.04 17.99
CA HIS A 43 8.96 -2.84 18.64
C HIS A 43 8.06 -2.23 19.73
N HIS A 44 6.88 -2.84 20.01
CA HIS A 44 5.91 -2.29 20.93
C HIS A 44 5.99 -2.96 22.32
N THR A 45 6.01 -2.14 23.33
CA THR A 45 5.90 -2.55 24.75
C THR A 45 4.45 -2.51 25.25
N ALA A 46 3.57 -1.83 24.54
CA ALA A 46 2.15 -1.71 24.88
C ALA A 46 1.33 -2.80 24.18
N ILE A 47 0.27 -3.26 24.86
CA ILE A 47 -0.71 -4.21 24.36
C ILE A 47 -1.71 -3.43 23.50
N ILE A 48 -1.65 -3.53 22.19
CA ILE A 48 -2.46 -2.76 21.22
C ILE A 48 -3.30 -3.73 20.38
N PRO A 49 -4.61 -3.47 20.17
CA PRO A 49 -5.43 -4.29 19.29
C PRO A 49 -5.00 -4.19 17.83
N SER A 50 -4.97 -5.33 17.12
CA SER A 50 -4.49 -5.43 15.72
C SER A 50 -5.59 -5.33 14.66
N LEU A 51 -6.86 -5.33 15.02
CA LEU A 51 -7.99 -5.49 14.10
C LEU A 51 -8.59 -4.16 13.60
N GLY A 52 -7.79 -3.10 13.45
CA GLY A 52 -8.25 -1.80 12.90
C GLY A 52 -8.75 -1.89 11.45
N GLY A 53 -8.29 -2.89 10.72
CA GLY A 53 -8.74 -3.19 9.36
C GLY A 53 -10.24 -3.45 9.23
N ILE A 54 -10.92 -3.89 10.29
CA ILE A 54 -12.38 -4.08 10.28
C ILE A 54 -13.10 -2.77 10.01
N GLY A 55 -12.72 -1.69 10.70
CA GLY A 55 -13.32 -0.38 10.48
C GLY A 55 -13.04 0.15 9.07
N ILE A 56 -11.84 -0.07 8.56
CA ILE A 56 -11.46 0.29 7.20
C ILE A 56 -12.32 -0.45 6.18
N PHE A 57 -12.39 -1.78 6.27
CA PHE A 57 -13.13 -2.62 5.32
C PHE A 57 -14.63 -2.28 5.30
N ILE A 58 -15.28 -2.22 6.46
CA ILE A 58 -16.73 -1.94 6.54
C ILE A 58 -17.03 -0.54 5.98
N ALA A 59 -16.22 0.47 6.31
CA ALA A 59 -16.43 1.82 5.82
C ALA A 59 -16.31 1.91 4.29
N ILE A 60 -15.32 1.24 3.71
CA ILE A 60 -15.14 1.18 2.25
C ILE A 60 -16.33 0.47 1.60
N MET A 61 -16.71 -0.71 2.11
CA MET A 61 -17.80 -1.51 1.53
C MET A 61 -19.12 -0.75 1.54
N ILE A 62 -19.51 -0.17 2.68
CA ILE A 62 -20.77 0.60 2.78
C ILE A 62 -20.73 1.80 1.83
N SER A 63 -19.62 2.54 1.78
CA SER A 63 -19.49 3.70 0.91
C SER A 63 -19.60 3.32 -0.57
N ILE A 64 -18.96 2.25 -1.00
CA ILE A 64 -19.05 1.75 -2.39
C ILE A 64 -20.48 1.31 -2.70
N PHE A 65 -21.14 0.58 -1.81
CA PHE A 65 -22.54 0.15 -2.01
C PHE A 65 -23.49 1.33 -2.14
N LEU A 66 -23.29 2.40 -1.37
CA LEU A 66 -24.17 3.57 -1.40
C LEU A 66 -23.95 4.45 -2.65
N PHE A 67 -22.71 4.57 -3.12
CA PHE A 67 -22.35 5.59 -4.12
C PHE A 67 -21.68 5.02 -5.39
N GLY A 68 -21.12 3.81 -5.32
CA GLY A 68 -20.40 3.19 -6.44
C GLY A 68 -21.27 2.30 -7.34
N TYR A 69 -22.49 1.97 -6.94
CA TYR A 69 -23.31 0.93 -7.55
C TYR A 69 -23.84 1.24 -8.96
N ASN A 70 -23.72 2.46 -9.46
CA ASN A 70 -24.14 2.81 -10.83
C ASN A 70 -23.11 2.46 -11.92
N SER A 71 -22.06 1.71 -11.58
CA SER A 71 -21.09 1.30 -12.59
C SER A 71 -21.63 0.13 -13.42
N GLN A 72 -21.63 0.30 -14.72
CA GLN A 72 -21.91 -0.80 -15.67
C GLN A 72 -20.73 -1.81 -15.72
N ASP A 73 -19.67 -1.57 -14.95
CA ASP A 73 -18.48 -2.42 -14.88
C ASP A 73 -18.74 -3.61 -13.95
N THR A 74 -19.01 -4.77 -14.54
CA THR A 74 -19.28 -6.03 -13.83
C THR A 74 -18.09 -6.49 -12.96
N SER A 75 -16.88 -5.94 -13.16
CA SER A 75 -15.69 -6.28 -12.37
C SER A 75 -15.82 -5.85 -10.90
N PHE A 76 -16.68 -4.87 -10.57
CA PHE A 76 -16.89 -4.43 -9.19
C PHE A 76 -17.44 -5.53 -8.27
N HIS A 77 -18.29 -6.43 -8.78
CA HIS A 77 -18.74 -7.58 -7.98
C HIS A 77 -17.59 -8.53 -7.65
N SER A 78 -16.70 -8.76 -8.63
CA SER A 78 -15.51 -9.59 -8.42
C SER A 78 -14.50 -8.94 -7.47
N ILE A 79 -14.35 -7.61 -7.54
CA ILE A 79 -13.53 -6.83 -6.61
C ILE A 79 -14.09 -6.97 -5.19
N ALA A 80 -15.41 -6.79 -4.99
CA ALA A 80 -16.05 -6.92 -3.68
C ALA A 80 -15.92 -8.33 -3.11
N ALA A 81 -16.12 -9.37 -3.93
CA ALA A 81 -15.94 -10.76 -3.53
C ALA A 81 -14.49 -11.06 -3.10
N ALA A 82 -13.51 -10.62 -3.89
CA ALA A 82 -12.09 -10.78 -3.59
C ALA A 82 -11.69 -10.01 -2.31
N MET A 83 -12.19 -8.77 -2.14
CA MET A 83 -12.00 -7.99 -0.92
C MET A 83 -12.53 -8.73 0.32
N LEU A 84 -13.73 -9.31 0.24
CA LEU A 84 -14.33 -10.08 1.34
C LEU A 84 -13.47 -11.31 1.70
N ILE A 85 -13.00 -12.04 0.70
CA ILE A 85 -12.11 -13.20 0.88
C ILE A 85 -10.82 -12.77 1.60
N LEU A 86 -10.19 -11.68 1.15
CA LEU A 86 -8.95 -11.16 1.75
C LEU A 86 -9.19 -10.60 3.16
N PHE A 87 -10.31 -9.93 3.38
CA PHE A 87 -10.73 -9.46 4.71
C PHE A 87 -10.88 -10.63 5.70
N ILE A 88 -11.61 -11.67 5.31
CA ILE A 88 -11.79 -12.88 6.14
C ILE A 88 -10.42 -13.53 6.41
N THR A 89 -9.57 -13.62 5.40
CA THR A 89 -8.22 -14.20 5.55
C THR A 89 -7.38 -13.40 6.53
N GLY A 90 -7.32 -12.08 6.38
CA GLY A 90 -6.58 -11.19 7.29
C GLY A 90 -7.13 -11.26 8.71
N PHE A 91 -8.46 -11.30 8.86
CA PHE A 91 -9.10 -11.44 10.17
C PHE A 91 -8.69 -12.74 10.89
N PHE A 92 -8.71 -13.86 10.18
CA PHE A 92 -8.23 -15.11 10.77
C PHE A 92 -6.72 -15.12 11.00
N ASP A 93 -5.95 -14.46 10.15
CA ASP A 93 -4.51 -14.35 10.36
C ASP A 93 -4.16 -13.55 11.61
N ASP A 94 -4.79 -12.40 11.81
CA ASP A 94 -4.61 -11.57 13.01
C ASP A 94 -5.00 -12.31 14.31
N LEU A 95 -5.87 -13.32 14.23
CA LEU A 95 -6.30 -14.13 15.40
C LEU A 95 -5.46 -15.40 15.61
N THR A 96 -4.97 -16.03 14.53
CA THR A 96 -4.44 -17.40 14.61
C THR A 96 -3.05 -17.59 14.02
N ASP A 97 -2.44 -16.54 13.43
CA ASP A 97 -1.15 -16.57 12.76
C ASP A 97 -1.06 -17.68 11.68
N LEU A 98 -1.74 -17.44 10.57
CA LEU A 98 -1.85 -18.41 9.46
C LEU A 98 -0.48 -18.67 8.80
N LYS A 99 -0.25 -19.89 8.36
CA LYS A 99 0.95 -20.21 7.58
C LYS A 99 1.00 -19.39 6.29
N ALA A 100 2.18 -18.87 5.94
CA ALA A 100 2.38 -18.02 4.75
C ALA A 100 1.87 -18.68 3.46
N ARG A 101 1.97 -20.01 3.32
CA ARG A 101 1.43 -20.73 2.15
C ARG A 101 -0.09 -20.65 2.06
N VAL A 102 -0.80 -20.69 3.18
CA VAL A 102 -2.26 -20.58 3.22
C VAL A 102 -2.68 -19.18 2.78
N LYS A 103 -2.05 -18.13 3.34
CA LYS A 103 -2.28 -16.75 2.92
C LYS A 103 -2.05 -16.55 1.43
N LEU A 104 -0.94 -17.04 0.90
CA LEU A 104 -0.61 -16.90 -0.50
C LEU A 104 -1.63 -17.60 -1.43
N ASN A 105 -2.09 -18.81 -1.05
CA ASN A 105 -3.09 -19.55 -1.84
C ASN A 105 -4.43 -18.81 -1.89
N ILE A 106 -4.85 -18.18 -0.77
CA ILE A 106 -6.10 -17.42 -0.74
C ILE A 106 -5.94 -16.09 -1.49
N GLN A 107 -4.80 -15.42 -1.39
CA GLN A 107 -4.48 -14.25 -2.22
C GLN A 107 -4.51 -14.61 -3.72
N LEU A 108 -3.99 -15.79 -4.10
CA LEU A 108 -4.05 -16.30 -5.46
C LEU A 108 -5.49 -16.51 -5.92
N LEU A 109 -6.35 -17.08 -5.07
CA LEU A 109 -7.78 -17.24 -5.37
C LEU A 109 -8.46 -15.88 -5.60
N ALA A 110 -8.22 -14.91 -4.75
CA ALA A 110 -8.73 -13.55 -4.91
C ALA A 110 -8.26 -12.90 -6.21
N ALA A 111 -6.98 -13.06 -6.56
CA ALA A 111 -6.40 -12.57 -7.81
C ALA A 111 -7.04 -13.26 -9.04
N LEU A 112 -7.27 -14.56 -8.98
CA LEU A 112 -7.93 -15.31 -10.06
C LEU A 112 -9.38 -14.84 -10.30
N ILE A 113 -10.15 -14.61 -9.24
CA ILE A 113 -11.54 -14.11 -9.35
C ILE A 113 -11.57 -12.80 -10.12
N VAL A 114 -10.69 -11.86 -9.80
CA VAL A 114 -10.69 -10.55 -10.45
C VAL A 114 -10.11 -10.58 -11.87
N THR A 115 -9.04 -11.34 -12.09
CA THR A 115 -8.46 -11.45 -13.43
C THR A 115 -9.39 -12.19 -14.39
N TYR A 116 -10.19 -13.14 -13.90
CA TYR A 116 -11.21 -13.83 -14.66
C TYR A 116 -12.36 -12.91 -15.06
N SER A 117 -12.76 -11.94 -14.22
CA SER A 117 -13.79 -10.95 -14.58
C SER A 117 -13.37 -9.95 -15.67
N GLY A 118 -12.13 -10.04 -16.16
CA GLY A 118 -11.61 -9.19 -17.24
C GLY A 118 -10.66 -8.09 -16.76
N LEU A 119 -10.54 -7.84 -15.45
CA LEU A 119 -9.61 -6.85 -14.93
C LEU A 119 -8.19 -7.41 -14.89
N ARG A 120 -7.53 -7.41 -16.03
CA ARG A 120 -6.16 -7.87 -16.24
C ARG A 120 -5.48 -7.02 -17.31
N ILE A 121 -4.15 -7.00 -17.32
CA ILE A 121 -3.37 -6.34 -18.38
C ILE A 121 -3.49 -7.17 -19.66
N GLN A 122 -4.13 -6.62 -20.68
CA GLN A 122 -4.44 -7.34 -21.92
C GLN A 122 -3.43 -7.08 -23.03
N THR A 123 -2.86 -5.88 -23.06
CA THR A 123 -1.95 -5.42 -24.11
C THR A 123 -0.78 -4.66 -23.48
N LEU A 124 0.34 -4.58 -24.17
CA LEU A 124 1.41 -3.64 -23.87
C LEU A 124 1.48 -2.49 -24.89
N ASN A 125 0.57 -2.47 -25.87
CA ASN A 125 0.41 -1.43 -26.90
C ASN A 125 1.72 -0.98 -27.56
N GLY A 126 2.54 -1.93 -27.95
CA GLY A 126 3.84 -1.68 -28.61
C GLY A 126 5.00 -1.43 -27.65
N PHE A 127 4.79 -1.46 -26.33
CA PHE A 127 5.88 -1.43 -25.38
C PHE A 127 6.81 -2.64 -25.57
N ALA A 128 8.11 -2.40 -25.75
CA ALA A 128 9.11 -3.40 -26.10
C ALA A 128 8.77 -4.22 -27.37
N GLY A 129 7.99 -3.62 -28.32
CA GLY A 129 7.56 -4.29 -29.54
C GLY A 129 6.41 -5.29 -29.37
N VAL A 130 5.84 -5.42 -28.16
CA VAL A 130 4.74 -6.32 -27.85
C VAL A 130 3.42 -5.55 -27.87
N HIS A 131 2.48 -5.97 -28.70
CA HIS A 131 1.14 -5.38 -28.77
C HIS A 131 0.18 -6.16 -27.87
N GLU A 132 -0.37 -7.25 -28.34
CA GLU A 132 -1.28 -8.08 -27.58
C GLU A 132 -0.53 -9.17 -26.80
N LEU A 133 -0.95 -9.43 -25.58
CA LEU A 133 -0.38 -10.50 -24.76
C LEU A 133 -1.18 -11.79 -24.94
N PRO A 134 -0.52 -12.95 -25.09
CA PRO A 134 -1.20 -14.23 -24.98
C PRO A 134 -1.98 -14.33 -23.68
N ILE A 135 -3.14 -14.99 -23.70
CA ILE A 135 -4.07 -15.05 -22.56
C ILE A 135 -3.41 -15.54 -21.27
N LEU A 136 -2.55 -16.54 -21.35
CA LEU A 136 -1.83 -17.06 -20.20
C LEU A 136 -0.88 -16.00 -19.58
N THR A 137 -0.23 -15.20 -20.41
CA THR A 137 0.65 -14.11 -19.99
C THR A 137 -0.14 -12.98 -19.34
N GLN A 138 -1.35 -12.64 -19.86
CA GLN A 138 -2.25 -11.67 -19.25
C GLN A 138 -2.58 -12.06 -17.81
N TYR A 139 -2.98 -13.31 -17.58
CA TYR A 139 -3.25 -13.83 -16.23
C TYR A 139 -2.00 -13.81 -15.36
N GLY A 140 -0.88 -14.35 -15.87
CA GLY A 140 0.38 -14.46 -15.11
C GLY A 140 0.89 -13.12 -14.61
N ILE A 141 0.97 -12.10 -15.49
CA ILE A 141 1.41 -10.75 -15.12
C ILE A 141 0.45 -10.10 -14.12
N SER A 142 -0.86 -10.18 -14.36
CA SER A 142 -1.84 -9.52 -13.52
C SER A 142 -1.92 -10.15 -12.13
N ILE A 143 -1.90 -11.48 -12.03
CA ILE A 143 -1.83 -12.21 -10.77
C ILE A 143 -0.54 -11.86 -10.02
N PHE A 144 0.60 -11.82 -10.73
CA PHE A 144 1.87 -11.43 -10.12
C PHE A 144 1.81 -10.02 -9.52
N ILE A 145 1.26 -9.04 -10.25
CA ILE A 145 1.11 -7.66 -9.77
C ILE A 145 0.23 -7.63 -8.51
N ILE A 146 -0.90 -8.35 -8.52
CA ILE A 146 -1.81 -8.40 -7.36
C ILE A 146 -1.09 -9.00 -6.15
N LEU A 147 -0.49 -10.17 -6.27
CA LEU A 147 0.22 -10.83 -5.18
C LEU A 147 1.39 -9.97 -4.67
N PHE A 148 2.14 -9.36 -5.59
CA PHE A 148 3.26 -8.51 -5.25
C PHE A 148 2.84 -7.27 -4.44
N LEU A 149 1.83 -6.53 -4.90
CA LEU A 149 1.40 -5.30 -4.24
C LEU A 149 0.63 -5.56 -2.94
N VAL A 150 -0.16 -6.63 -2.86
CA VAL A 150 -0.80 -7.06 -1.60
C VAL A 150 0.27 -7.30 -0.54
N ASN A 151 1.30 -8.10 -0.85
CA ASN A 151 2.35 -8.39 0.11
C ASN A 151 3.26 -7.19 0.37
N ALA A 152 3.57 -6.38 -0.65
CA ALA A 152 4.38 -5.17 -0.46
C ALA A 152 3.71 -4.17 0.49
N TYR A 153 2.40 -3.97 0.38
CA TYR A 153 1.67 -3.11 1.28
C TYR A 153 1.52 -3.71 2.69
N ASN A 154 1.31 -5.01 2.80
CA ASN A 154 1.29 -5.70 4.09
C ASN A 154 2.63 -5.56 4.82
N PHE A 155 3.77 -5.69 4.12
CA PHE A 155 5.09 -5.52 4.74
C PHE A 155 5.42 -4.07 5.15
N ILE A 156 4.79 -3.06 4.57
CA ILE A 156 5.04 -1.66 4.95
C ILE A 156 4.28 -1.27 6.25
N ASP A 157 3.31 -2.08 6.69
CA ASP A 157 2.54 -1.88 7.93
C ASP A 157 3.35 -2.29 9.18
N GLY A 158 4.57 -1.77 9.28
CA GLY A 158 5.50 -2.05 10.38
C GLY A 158 5.76 -0.85 11.32
N LEU A 159 5.27 0.35 11.00
CA LEU A 159 5.40 1.56 11.81
C LEU A 159 4.06 2.28 11.97
N ASP A 160 3.90 2.91 13.15
CA ASP A 160 2.71 3.72 13.46
C ASP A 160 2.47 4.78 12.37
N GLY A 161 1.30 4.75 11.76
CA GLY A 161 0.87 5.69 10.73
C GLY A 161 1.45 5.48 9.34
N LEU A 162 2.44 4.59 9.15
CA LEU A 162 3.15 4.49 7.87
C LEU A 162 2.25 3.96 6.75
N ALA A 163 1.65 2.79 6.92
CA ALA A 163 0.80 2.19 5.89
C ALA A 163 -0.37 3.13 5.52
N ALA A 164 -1.05 3.70 6.53
CA ALA A 164 -2.12 4.65 6.28
C ALA A 164 -1.64 5.89 5.50
N THR A 165 -0.49 6.47 5.87
CA THR A 165 0.07 7.65 5.18
C THR A 165 0.42 7.35 3.73
N ILE A 166 1.09 6.22 3.46
CA ILE A 166 1.42 5.80 2.10
C ILE A 166 0.15 5.50 1.30
N GLY A 167 -0.81 4.80 1.88
CA GLY A 167 -2.12 4.56 1.26
C GLY A 167 -2.84 5.86 0.89
N LEU A 168 -2.85 6.85 1.78
CA LEU A 168 -3.44 8.18 1.52
C LEU A 168 -2.78 8.88 0.32
N ILE A 169 -1.45 8.86 0.22
CA ILE A 169 -0.73 9.44 -0.92
C ILE A 169 -1.14 8.72 -2.21
N ILE A 170 -1.12 7.38 -2.22
CA ILE A 170 -1.43 6.57 -3.40
C ILE A 170 -2.87 6.84 -3.87
N PHE A 171 -3.85 6.68 -2.98
CA PHE A 171 -5.25 6.83 -3.37
C PHE A 171 -5.63 8.28 -3.71
N SER A 172 -4.96 9.29 -3.15
CA SER A 172 -5.16 10.69 -3.56
C SER A 172 -4.76 10.92 -5.02
N ILE A 173 -3.59 10.43 -5.43
CA ILE A 173 -3.14 10.51 -6.83
C ILE A 173 -4.08 9.69 -7.74
N PHE A 174 -4.42 8.46 -7.34
CA PHE A 174 -5.32 7.59 -8.12
C PHE A 174 -6.71 8.20 -8.28
N THR A 175 -7.25 8.87 -7.25
CA THR A 175 -8.53 9.61 -7.36
C THR A 175 -8.47 10.64 -8.47
N VAL A 176 -7.43 11.48 -8.50
CA VAL A 176 -7.26 12.50 -9.53
C VAL A 176 -7.15 11.84 -10.91
N LEU A 177 -6.33 10.79 -11.05
CA LEU A 177 -6.13 10.10 -12.32
C LEU A 177 -7.43 9.47 -12.83
N PHE A 178 -8.17 8.76 -11.99
CA PHE A 178 -9.46 8.19 -12.40
C PHE A 178 -10.50 9.26 -12.75
N HIS A 179 -10.53 10.35 -11.98
CA HIS A 179 -11.47 11.44 -12.24
C HIS A 179 -11.24 12.11 -13.59
N ILE A 180 -9.98 12.44 -13.93
CA ILE A 180 -9.66 13.08 -15.22
C ILE A 180 -9.88 12.16 -16.43
N HIS A 181 -9.83 10.82 -16.22
CA HIS A 181 -10.12 9.83 -17.25
C HIS A 181 -11.58 9.38 -17.31
N GLY A 182 -12.48 9.99 -16.51
CA GLY A 182 -13.91 9.66 -16.52
C GLY A 182 -14.27 8.34 -15.83
N GLU A 183 -13.31 7.67 -15.19
CA GLU A 183 -13.51 6.40 -14.46
C GLU A 183 -14.10 6.66 -13.07
N GLN A 184 -15.31 7.19 -13.05
CA GLN A 184 -15.94 7.72 -11.84
C GLN A 184 -16.11 6.67 -10.73
N ALA A 185 -16.40 5.41 -11.08
CA ALA A 185 -16.57 4.35 -10.09
C ALA A 185 -15.25 4.03 -9.33
N TYR A 186 -14.12 4.05 -10.05
CA TYR A 186 -12.79 3.89 -9.42
C TYR A 186 -12.39 5.14 -8.62
N ALA A 187 -12.79 6.34 -9.05
CA ALA A 187 -12.57 7.55 -8.26
C ALA A 187 -13.38 7.50 -6.95
N VAL A 188 -14.64 7.05 -6.97
CA VAL A 188 -15.46 6.80 -5.78
C VAL A 188 -14.83 5.76 -4.86
N LEU A 189 -14.33 4.66 -5.41
CA LEU A 189 -13.58 3.65 -4.65
C LEU A 189 -12.39 4.30 -3.92
N CYS A 190 -11.57 5.06 -4.63
CA CYS A 190 -10.37 5.69 -4.06
C CYS A 190 -10.71 6.69 -2.95
N VAL A 191 -11.70 7.56 -3.12
CA VAL A 191 -12.09 8.52 -2.05
C VAL A 191 -12.71 7.83 -0.85
N SER A 192 -13.39 6.70 -1.04
CA SER A 192 -13.89 5.87 0.06
C SER A 192 -12.74 5.29 0.87
N VAL A 193 -11.68 4.82 0.21
CA VAL A 193 -10.46 4.37 0.91
C VAL A 193 -9.78 5.51 1.64
N ILE A 194 -9.69 6.70 1.04
CA ILE A 194 -9.10 7.90 1.69
C ILE A 194 -9.86 8.23 2.97
N GLY A 195 -11.20 8.25 2.94
CA GLY A 195 -12.02 8.54 4.12
C GLY A 195 -11.77 7.54 5.26
N ALA A 196 -11.75 6.24 4.94
CA ALA A 196 -11.45 5.18 5.91
C ALA A 196 -10.03 5.29 6.48
N LEU A 197 -9.03 5.50 5.63
CA LEU A 197 -7.63 5.62 6.06
C LEU A 197 -7.35 6.88 6.88
N LEU A 198 -7.99 8.01 6.58
CA LEU A 198 -7.88 9.23 7.41
C LEU A 198 -8.41 9.00 8.81
N SER A 199 -9.59 8.39 8.93
CA SER A 199 -10.12 8.01 10.23
C SER A 199 -9.20 7.05 10.96
N PHE A 200 -8.73 6.00 10.29
CA PHE A 200 -7.81 5.03 10.88
C PHE A 200 -6.49 5.70 11.32
N LEU A 201 -5.91 6.58 10.51
CA LEU A 201 -4.67 7.30 10.81
C LEU A 201 -4.78 8.09 12.12
N TYR A 202 -5.92 8.70 12.40
CA TYR A 202 -6.14 9.41 13.68
C TYR A 202 -5.95 8.50 14.90
N PHE A 203 -6.32 7.22 14.80
CA PHE A 203 -6.14 6.25 15.88
C PHE A 203 -4.81 5.50 15.83
N ASN A 204 -4.16 5.44 14.67
CA ASN A 204 -2.92 4.70 14.46
C ASN A 204 -1.66 5.58 14.47
N PHE A 205 -1.80 6.93 14.40
CA PHE A 205 -0.63 7.81 14.43
C PHE A 205 0.04 7.79 15.82
N ASN A 206 1.36 7.77 15.84
CA ASN A 206 2.20 7.56 17.03
C ASN A 206 1.87 8.48 18.22
N PRO A 207 1.53 7.95 19.41
CA PRO A 207 1.49 6.51 19.73
C PRO A 207 0.20 5.84 19.22
N ALA A 208 0.35 4.70 18.52
CA ALA A 208 -0.77 3.96 17.99
C ALA A 208 -1.69 3.43 19.10
N ARG A 209 -3.01 3.53 18.89
CA ARG A 209 -4.05 2.95 19.76
C ARG A 209 -4.69 1.69 19.14
N VAL A 210 -4.43 1.47 17.86
CA VAL A 210 -4.89 0.33 17.08
C VAL A 210 -3.94 0.08 15.91
N PHE A 211 -3.65 -1.15 15.58
CA PHE A 211 -2.91 -1.53 14.37
C PHE A 211 -3.88 -1.90 13.24
N MET A 212 -3.42 -1.75 11.99
CA MET A 212 -4.20 -2.10 10.81
C MET A 212 -4.44 -3.62 10.74
N GLY A 213 -3.40 -4.38 11.01
CA GLY A 213 -3.37 -5.83 10.91
C GLY A 213 -3.46 -6.33 9.47
N ASP A 214 -3.34 -7.63 9.30
CA ASP A 214 -3.53 -8.29 8.01
C ASP A 214 -4.96 -8.11 7.49
N THR A 215 -5.93 -7.97 8.40
CA THR A 215 -7.33 -7.62 8.10
C THR A 215 -7.46 -6.36 7.22
N GLY A 216 -6.64 -5.34 7.48
CA GLY A 216 -6.70 -4.08 6.72
C GLY A 216 -5.68 -4.04 5.60
N SER A 217 -4.45 -4.44 5.86
CA SER A 217 -3.33 -4.31 4.92
C SER A 217 -3.50 -5.16 3.66
N LEU A 218 -4.06 -6.37 3.76
CA LEU A 218 -4.36 -7.22 2.59
C LEU A 218 -5.43 -6.57 1.70
N VAL A 219 -6.48 -6.00 2.29
CA VAL A 219 -7.57 -5.33 1.56
C VAL A 219 -7.06 -4.07 0.86
N VAL A 220 -6.35 -3.20 1.57
CA VAL A 220 -5.82 -1.95 1.00
C VAL A 220 -4.78 -2.23 -0.07
N GLY A 221 -3.85 -3.17 0.17
CA GLY A 221 -2.85 -3.60 -0.81
C GLY A 221 -3.49 -4.18 -2.08
N PHE A 222 -4.57 -4.96 -1.93
CA PHE A 222 -5.35 -5.45 -3.05
C PHE A 222 -5.99 -4.32 -3.86
N LEU A 223 -6.60 -3.34 -3.21
CA LEU A 223 -7.20 -2.18 -3.90
C LEU A 223 -6.14 -1.34 -4.63
N ILE A 224 -4.93 -1.19 -4.07
CA ILE A 224 -3.81 -0.56 -4.77
C ILE A 224 -3.48 -1.33 -6.06
N ALA A 225 -3.41 -2.67 -5.99
CA ALA A 225 -3.11 -3.50 -7.14
C ALA A 225 -4.18 -3.39 -8.24
N ILE A 226 -5.46 -3.45 -7.86
CA ILE A 226 -6.60 -3.32 -8.78
C ILE A 226 -6.59 -1.96 -9.49
N CYS A 227 -6.44 -0.88 -8.73
CA CYS A 227 -6.35 0.46 -9.28
C CYS A 227 -5.13 0.63 -10.19
N THR A 228 -3.99 0.03 -9.85
CA THR A 228 -2.78 0.01 -10.68
C THR A 228 -3.05 -0.67 -12.02
N ILE A 229 -3.63 -1.86 -12.04
CA ILE A 229 -3.96 -2.60 -13.28
C ILE A 229 -4.94 -1.79 -14.13
N LYS A 230 -5.98 -1.22 -13.53
CA LYS A 230 -6.97 -0.39 -14.25
C LYS A 230 -6.31 0.83 -14.88
N LEU A 231 -5.45 1.55 -14.15
CA LEU A 231 -4.70 2.70 -14.69
C LEU A 231 -3.78 2.28 -15.83
N PHE A 232 -3.05 1.17 -15.72
CA PHE A 232 -2.24 0.67 -16.83
C PHE A 232 -3.08 0.40 -18.07
N ASN A 233 -4.25 -0.23 -17.93
CA ASN A 233 -5.15 -0.46 -19.07
C ASN A 233 -5.61 0.86 -19.71
N ILE A 234 -5.91 1.89 -18.92
CA ILE A 234 -6.27 3.23 -19.43
C ILE A 234 -5.10 3.83 -20.24
N TRP A 235 -3.89 3.80 -19.69
CA TRP A 235 -2.70 4.36 -20.36
C TRP A 235 -2.34 3.61 -21.64
N LEU A 236 -2.48 2.30 -21.63
CA LEU A 236 -2.18 1.45 -22.76
C LEU A 236 -3.26 1.59 -23.88
N ALA A 237 -4.51 1.91 -23.51
CA ALA A 237 -5.59 2.14 -24.50
C ALA A 237 -5.49 3.52 -25.18
N SER A 238 -4.91 4.53 -24.52
CA SER A 238 -4.83 5.91 -25.02
C SER A 238 -3.41 6.47 -24.86
N PRO A 239 -2.57 6.40 -25.89
CA PRO A 239 -1.16 6.83 -25.85
C PRO A 239 -0.96 8.35 -25.73
N VAL A 240 -2.02 9.12 -25.53
CA VAL A 240 -1.99 10.60 -25.49
C VAL A 240 -1.14 11.15 -24.33
N VAL A 241 -0.94 10.37 -23.24
CA VAL A 241 -0.19 10.83 -22.06
C VAL A 241 1.04 9.96 -21.87
N SER A 242 2.17 10.41 -22.41
CA SER A 242 3.44 9.68 -22.40
C SER A 242 4.00 9.36 -21.00
N PHE A 243 3.62 10.11 -19.96
CA PHE A 243 4.11 9.95 -18.59
C PHE A 243 3.16 9.14 -17.66
N GLY A 244 2.01 8.71 -18.14
CA GLY A 244 1.00 8.01 -17.34
C GLY A 244 1.51 6.73 -16.64
N PRO A 245 2.13 5.79 -17.37
CA PRO A 245 2.74 4.61 -16.75
C PRO A 245 3.82 4.98 -15.72
N SER A 246 4.66 5.97 -16.00
CA SER A 246 5.70 6.44 -15.09
C SER A 246 5.11 7.03 -13.81
N LEU A 247 4.01 7.81 -13.91
CA LEU A 247 3.32 8.37 -12.77
C LEU A 247 2.67 7.29 -11.90
N THR A 248 2.03 6.30 -12.53
CA THR A 248 1.43 5.18 -11.80
C THR A 248 2.49 4.40 -11.01
N ILE A 249 3.63 4.07 -11.63
CA ILE A 249 4.73 3.40 -10.93
C ILE A 249 5.35 4.29 -9.85
N ALA A 250 5.58 5.57 -10.12
CA ALA A 250 6.14 6.49 -9.12
C ALA A 250 5.24 6.61 -7.88
N THR A 251 3.92 6.57 -8.06
CA THR A 251 2.94 6.63 -6.98
C THR A 251 3.06 5.44 -6.02
N ILE A 252 3.35 4.24 -6.54
CA ILE A 252 3.52 3.01 -5.75
C ILE A 252 5.01 2.62 -5.57
N PHE A 253 5.95 3.52 -5.92
CA PHE A 253 7.36 3.18 -6.03
C PHE A 253 7.96 2.69 -4.72
N ILE A 254 7.57 3.29 -3.59
CA ILE A 254 8.10 2.88 -2.28
C ILE A 254 7.78 1.42 -1.95
N LEU A 255 6.59 0.94 -2.34
CA LEU A 255 6.18 -0.46 -2.16
C LEU A 255 7.03 -1.39 -3.02
N ILE A 256 7.22 -1.02 -4.30
CA ILE A 256 8.02 -1.80 -5.25
C ILE A 256 9.47 -1.87 -4.79
N PHE A 257 10.04 -0.72 -4.41
CA PHE A 257 11.44 -0.63 -4.05
C PHE A 257 11.75 -1.42 -2.77
N ASP A 258 10.96 -1.25 -1.70
CA ASP A 258 11.21 -1.92 -0.43
C ASP A 258 11.15 -3.45 -0.58
N LEU A 259 10.09 -3.98 -1.19
CA LEU A 259 9.95 -5.43 -1.38
C LEU A 259 11.03 -5.99 -2.31
N THR A 260 11.28 -5.34 -3.45
CA THR A 260 12.31 -5.80 -4.41
C THR A 260 13.70 -5.82 -3.77
N ARG A 261 14.03 -4.76 -3.02
CA ARG A 261 15.30 -4.67 -2.28
C ARG A 261 15.45 -5.81 -1.27
N VAL A 262 14.43 -6.10 -0.48
CA VAL A 262 14.45 -7.17 0.52
C VAL A 262 14.60 -8.53 -0.15
N VAL A 263 13.84 -8.81 -1.20
CA VAL A 263 13.97 -10.06 -1.98
C VAL A 263 15.38 -10.21 -2.54
N PHE A 264 15.96 -9.15 -3.11
CA PHE A 264 17.31 -9.16 -3.66
C PHE A 264 18.35 -9.47 -2.57
N ILE A 265 18.28 -8.80 -1.41
CA ILE A 265 19.19 -9.04 -0.28
C ILE A 265 19.09 -10.48 0.21
N ARG A 266 17.89 -11.04 0.33
CA ARG A 266 17.68 -12.42 0.77
C ARG A 266 18.30 -13.40 -0.22
N LEU A 267 18.02 -13.24 -1.51
CA LEU A 267 18.56 -14.12 -2.56
C LEU A 267 20.07 -14.05 -2.64
N SER A 268 20.69 -12.86 -2.53
CA SER A 268 22.15 -12.70 -2.53
C SER A 268 22.83 -13.35 -1.32
N ASN A 269 22.11 -13.52 -0.22
CA ASN A 269 22.59 -14.21 0.98
C ASN A 269 22.18 -15.70 1.04
N GLY A 270 21.61 -16.27 -0.03
CA GLY A 270 21.16 -17.66 -0.07
C GLY A 270 19.95 -17.94 0.83
N ILE A 271 19.19 -16.88 1.22
CA ILE A 271 18.04 -17.00 2.12
C ILE A 271 16.75 -17.01 1.27
N SER A 272 15.78 -17.83 1.69
CA SER A 272 14.47 -17.85 1.03
C SER A 272 13.82 -16.46 1.03
N PRO A 273 13.27 -15.98 -0.12
CA PRO A 273 12.57 -14.69 -0.20
C PRO A 273 11.35 -14.60 0.72
N PHE A 274 10.78 -15.72 1.14
CA PHE A 274 9.62 -15.80 2.03
C PHE A 274 9.96 -15.84 3.53
N LYS A 275 11.24 -15.85 3.90
CA LYS A 275 11.65 -15.85 5.31
C LYS A 275 11.46 -14.46 5.89
N ALA A 276 10.71 -14.35 6.99
CA ALA A 276 10.57 -13.11 7.72
C ALA A 276 11.91 -12.64 8.30
N ASP A 277 12.26 -11.36 8.11
CA ASP A 277 13.44 -10.73 8.67
C ASP A 277 13.19 -9.23 8.96
N ARG A 278 14.22 -8.54 9.45
CA ARG A 278 14.18 -7.10 9.77
C ARG A 278 14.94 -6.25 8.73
N SER A 279 14.94 -6.65 7.47
CA SER A 279 15.67 -5.95 6.40
C SER A 279 14.85 -4.87 5.69
N HIS A 280 13.55 -4.73 5.97
CA HIS A 280 12.71 -3.69 5.40
C HIS A 280 13.17 -2.27 5.76
N LEU A 281 12.91 -1.30 4.87
CA LEU A 281 13.35 0.09 5.01
C LEU A 281 12.93 0.72 6.35
N HIS A 282 11.70 0.50 6.76
CA HIS A 282 11.17 1.05 8.01
C HIS A 282 11.98 0.58 9.24
N HIS A 283 12.39 -0.70 9.27
CA HIS A 283 13.27 -1.21 10.34
C HIS A 283 14.65 -0.56 10.29
N MET A 284 15.21 -0.34 9.09
CA MET A 284 16.50 0.30 8.91
C MET A 284 16.46 1.77 9.38
N ILE A 285 15.40 2.50 9.06
CA ILE A 285 15.22 3.89 9.46
C ILE A 285 15.04 3.99 10.99
N CYS A 286 14.27 3.11 11.61
CA CYS A 286 14.09 3.08 13.06
C CYS A 286 15.39 2.81 13.81
N ARG A 287 16.24 1.90 13.32
CA ARG A 287 17.56 1.64 13.92
C ARG A 287 18.45 2.90 13.97
N GLN A 288 18.22 3.85 13.08
CA GLN A 288 18.97 5.11 13.03
C GLN A 288 18.35 6.24 13.89
N GLN A 289 17.57 5.88 14.90
CA GLN A 289 17.02 6.79 15.93
C GLN A 289 15.98 7.80 15.42
N PHE A 290 15.43 7.63 14.23
CA PHE A 290 14.35 8.51 13.75
C PHE A 290 13.02 8.25 14.45
N GLY A 291 12.85 7.10 15.13
CA GLY A 291 11.60 6.66 15.74
C GLY A 291 10.47 6.44 14.72
N HIS A 292 9.29 6.05 15.18
CA HIS A 292 8.15 5.77 14.32
C HIS A 292 7.72 7.00 13.49
N ARG A 293 7.54 8.17 14.12
CA ARG A 293 7.15 9.41 13.42
C ARG A 293 8.14 9.80 12.32
N GLY A 294 9.43 9.84 12.68
CA GLY A 294 10.47 10.22 11.72
C GLY A 294 10.57 9.23 10.56
N GLY A 295 10.43 7.93 10.82
CA GLY A 295 10.39 6.88 9.80
C GLY A 295 9.24 7.08 8.83
N THR A 296 8.04 7.30 9.33
CA THR A 296 6.84 7.57 8.53
C THR A 296 7.02 8.81 7.65
N PHE A 297 7.53 9.93 8.20
CA PHE A 297 7.78 11.16 7.42
C PHE A 297 8.84 10.96 6.33
N ILE A 298 9.95 10.28 6.63
CA ILE A 298 11.00 10.01 5.65
C ILE A 298 10.46 9.17 4.50
N MET A 299 9.73 8.10 4.77
CA MET A 299 9.19 7.23 3.74
C MET A 299 8.10 7.93 2.92
N ALA A 300 7.24 8.74 3.54
CA ALA A 300 6.25 9.56 2.85
C ALA A 300 6.92 10.61 1.93
N ALA A 301 7.90 11.34 2.44
CA ALA A 301 8.66 12.31 1.66
C ALA A 301 9.38 11.66 0.47
N PHE A 302 9.89 10.44 0.67
CA PHE A 302 10.52 9.65 -0.37
C PHE A 302 9.54 9.28 -1.49
N ASN A 303 8.34 8.81 -1.13
CA ASN A 303 7.32 8.50 -2.12
C ASN A 303 6.88 9.74 -2.89
N ILE A 304 6.65 10.86 -2.20
CA ILE A 304 6.31 12.16 -2.83
C ILE A 304 7.43 12.63 -3.77
N LEU A 305 8.69 12.47 -3.39
CA LEU A 305 9.84 12.82 -4.24
C LEU A 305 9.77 12.11 -5.59
N PHE A 306 9.51 10.79 -5.61
CA PHE A 306 9.41 10.06 -6.87
C PHE A 306 8.21 10.50 -7.71
N ILE A 307 7.08 10.82 -7.09
CA ILE A 307 5.91 11.37 -7.80
C ILE A 307 6.27 12.71 -8.46
N VAL A 308 6.94 13.61 -7.74
CA VAL A 308 7.34 14.93 -8.25
C VAL A 308 8.37 14.81 -9.37
N LEU A 309 9.30 13.85 -9.28
CA LEU A 309 10.33 13.63 -10.31
C LEU A 309 9.76 13.17 -11.66
N VAL A 310 8.53 12.65 -11.72
CA VAL A 310 7.90 12.27 -13.00
C VAL A 310 7.79 13.49 -13.92
N LEU A 311 7.42 14.66 -13.41
CA LEU A 311 7.18 15.85 -14.24
C LEU A 311 8.41 16.29 -15.04
N PRO A 312 9.59 16.55 -14.44
CA PRO A 312 10.79 16.94 -15.18
C PRO A 312 11.39 15.78 -16.00
N LEU A 313 11.14 14.52 -15.60
CA LEU A 313 11.66 13.33 -16.27
C LEU A 313 10.66 12.71 -17.26
N SER A 314 9.53 13.37 -17.51
CA SER A 314 8.46 12.88 -18.41
C SER A 314 8.91 12.61 -19.84
N LYS A 315 10.01 13.24 -20.30
CA LYS A 315 10.61 13.01 -21.62
C LYS A 315 11.48 11.75 -21.68
N LEU A 316 11.84 11.16 -20.55
CA LEU A 316 12.59 9.92 -20.51
C LEU A 316 11.71 8.75 -20.96
N ARG A 317 12.33 7.78 -21.63
CA ARG A 317 11.67 6.50 -21.87
C ARG A 317 11.34 5.84 -20.52
N PHE A 318 10.23 5.17 -20.44
CA PHE A 318 9.73 4.52 -19.21
C PHE A 318 10.80 3.67 -18.50
N ILE A 319 11.53 2.84 -19.24
CA ILE A 319 12.62 2.01 -18.67
C ILE A 319 13.73 2.89 -18.07
N THR A 320 14.15 3.95 -18.78
CA THR A 320 15.20 4.87 -18.30
C THR A 320 14.75 5.56 -17.01
N PHE A 321 13.49 5.97 -16.93
CA PHE A 321 12.90 6.52 -15.72
C PHE A 321 12.95 5.51 -14.55
N LEU A 322 12.58 4.25 -14.77
CA LEU A 322 12.64 3.20 -13.74
C LEU A 322 14.08 2.99 -13.25
N ILE A 323 15.04 2.83 -14.16
CA ILE A 323 16.45 2.65 -13.78
C ILE A 323 16.93 3.84 -12.95
N PHE A 324 16.63 5.07 -13.37
CA PHE A 324 16.97 6.28 -12.62
C PHE A 324 16.37 6.23 -11.20
N CYS A 325 15.08 5.92 -11.07
CA CYS A 325 14.41 5.83 -9.77
C CYS A 325 15.06 4.77 -8.86
N PHE A 326 15.36 3.58 -9.38
CA PHE A 326 16.04 2.53 -8.61
C PHE A 326 17.45 2.96 -8.18
N CYS A 327 18.25 3.53 -9.05
CA CYS A 327 19.59 4.03 -8.72
C CYS A 327 19.53 5.13 -7.65
N LEU A 328 18.61 6.08 -7.79
CA LEU A 328 18.42 7.15 -6.82
C LEU A 328 17.95 6.59 -5.46
N ALA A 329 17.03 5.62 -5.47
CA ALA A 329 16.54 4.99 -4.25
C ALA A 329 17.67 4.24 -3.51
N ILE A 330 18.50 3.47 -4.23
CA ILE A 330 19.67 2.78 -3.66
C ILE A 330 20.63 3.81 -3.03
N LEU A 331 20.91 4.91 -3.72
CA LEU A 331 21.80 5.96 -3.22
C LEU A 331 21.26 6.58 -1.93
N LEU A 332 20.00 7.03 -1.94
CA LEU A 332 19.40 7.76 -0.82
C LEU A 332 19.15 6.87 0.40
N MET A 333 18.81 5.61 0.18
CA MET A 333 18.55 4.64 1.27
C MET A 333 19.80 3.84 1.68
N ASN A 334 20.98 4.26 1.23
CA ASN A 334 22.23 3.67 1.72
C ASN A 334 22.40 3.96 3.21
N SER A 335 22.79 2.95 4.00
CA SER A 335 22.94 3.06 5.46
C SER A 335 23.91 4.18 5.88
N LYS A 336 24.98 4.40 5.11
CA LYS A 336 25.95 5.48 5.37
C LYS A 336 25.33 6.87 5.17
N VAL A 337 24.54 7.06 4.10
CA VAL A 337 23.81 8.31 3.81
C VAL A 337 22.80 8.57 4.93
N MET A 338 22.01 7.55 5.30
CA MET A 338 21.04 7.66 6.38
C MET A 338 21.68 7.98 7.74
N SER A 339 22.83 7.37 8.06
CA SER A 339 23.59 7.70 9.28
C SER A 339 24.07 9.15 9.26
N TYR A 340 24.53 9.65 8.14
CA TYR A 340 24.94 11.05 8.01
C TYR A 340 23.78 12.03 8.19
N VAL A 341 22.62 11.74 7.63
CA VAL A 341 21.39 12.53 7.82
C VAL A 341 20.97 12.52 9.29
N ALA A 342 21.06 11.37 9.99
CA ALA A 342 20.76 11.27 11.42
C ALA A 342 21.71 12.14 12.25
N LEU A 343 23.02 12.15 11.95
CA LEU A 343 24.02 13.00 12.60
C LEU A 343 23.73 14.50 12.40
N LEU A 344 23.39 14.92 11.18
CA LEU A 344 23.02 16.30 10.88
C LEU A 344 21.78 16.74 11.68
N ARG A 345 20.75 15.87 11.72
CA ARG A 345 19.55 16.13 12.53
C ARG A 345 19.90 16.35 14.00
N ASN A 346 20.71 15.48 14.60
CA ASN A 346 21.09 15.58 16.02
C ASN A 346 21.86 16.88 16.29
N LYS A 347 22.72 17.33 15.37
CA LYS A 347 23.40 18.64 15.48
C LYS A 347 22.41 19.81 15.44
N ILE A 348 21.36 19.73 14.61
CA ILE A 348 20.34 20.81 14.48
C ILE A 348 19.39 20.82 15.68
N THR A 349 19.00 19.64 16.19
CA THR A 349 18.00 19.52 17.26
C THR A 349 18.59 19.52 18.68
N GLY A 350 19.94 19.48 18.82
CA GLY A 350 20.60 19.35 20.12
C GLY A 350 20.35 18.03 20.84
N ALA A 351 19.85 17.01 20.12
CA ALA A 351 19.57 15.69 20.70
C ALA A 351 20.90 14.98 21.08
N PRO A 352 20.99 14.34 22.25
CA PRO A 352 22.23 13.68 22.68
C PRO A 352 22.59 12.54 21.73
N GLU A 353 23.88 12.42 21.41
CA GLU A 353 24.42 11.27 20.69
C GLU A 353 24.24 10.01 21.54
N SER A 354 23.26 9.18 21.26
CA SER A 354 23.23 7.85 21.87
C SER A 354 24.32 6.99 21.22
N LYS A 355 25.12 6.34 22.03
CA LYS A 355 26.23 5.45 21.63
C LYS A 355 25.73 4.49 20.57
N MET A 356 26.30 4.59 19.36
CA MET A 356 26.11 3.57 18.32
C MET A 356 26.62 2.25 18.87
N GLY A 357 25.70 1.33 19.16
CA GLY A 357 26.04 -0.06 19.38
C GLY A 357 26.57 -0.63 18.07
N VAL A 358 27.89 -0.70 17.97
CA VAL A 358 28.60 -1.49 16.97
C VAL A 358 28.51 -2.93 17.48
N ASP A 359 27.40 -3.59 17.21
CA ASP A 359 27.34 -5.04 17.25
C ASP A 359 27.57 -5.57 15.82
N ARG A 360 28.73 -6.22 15.68
CA ARG A 360 29.26 -6.90 14.51
C ARG A 360 28.38 -8.08 14.08
#